data_582b5cab3b7ccbc53854f13ee1d0a700
#
_entry.id   582b5cab3b7ccbc53854f13ee1d0a700
#
_cell.length_a   1.000
_cell.length_b   1.000
_cell.length_c   1.000
_cell.angle_alpha   90.00
_cell.angle_beta   90.00
_cell.angle_gamma   90.00
#
_symmetry.space_group_name_H-M   'P 1'
#
loop_
_entity.id
_entity.type
_entity.pdbx_description
1 polymer ?
#
loop_
_entity_poly.entity_id
_entity_poly.type
_entity_poly.pdbx_seq_one_letter_code
_entity_poly.pdbx_strand_id
1 'polypeptide(L)'
;AIKLIQDSTNRLIRYLQFYRYLYSLASEDSKTSIVEVNRLATDFLKSKNHNIELIFTRLYSIDINDHIAQIIICLIVVASNNLSKNAIIKVELEIQHDKFIGMKIVVIATNLKFDQNKTDILLGTGANSSDHSSITIENVHEYYTYYLITEYGYKLLVTPLIDSVEYTLML
;
A
#
# COMPACT_ATOMS: atom_id res chain seq x y z
N ALA A 1 0.98 28.35 -19.15
CA ALA A 1 -0.39 27.83 -19.00
C ALA A 1 -0.53 26.40 -19.54
N ILE A 2 -0.19 26.14 -20.81
CA ILE A 2 -0.36 24.81 -21.47
C ILE A 2 0.42 23.70 -20.74
N LYS A 3 1.68 23.92 -20.36
CA LYS A 3 2.51 22.95 -19.64
C LYS A 3 1.88 22.59 -18.28
N LEU A 4 1.34 23.56 -17.55
CA LEU A 4 0.68 23.31 -16.26
C LEU A 4 -0.57 22.44 -16.41
N ILE A 5 -1.36 22.68 -17.48
CA ILE A 5 -2.54 21.87 -17.80
C ILE A 5 -2.13 20.44 -18.14
N GLN A 6 -1.10 20.27 -18.98
CA GLN A 6 -0.57 18.95 -19.32
C GLN A 6 -0.07 18.19 -18.09
N ASP A 7 0.69 18.84 -17.21
CA ASP A 7 1.22 18.22 -15.99
C ASP A 7 0.07 17.80 -15.05
N SER A 8 -0.96 18.65 -14.90
CA SER A 8 -2.13 18.36 -14.08
C SER A 8 -2.96 17.21 -14.67
N THR A 9 -3.15 17.19 -15.98
CA THR A 9 -3.87 16.12 -16.69
C THR A 9 -3.13 14.79 -16.57
N ASN A 10 -1.82 14.78 -16.78
CA ASN A 10 -1.02 13.58 -16.63
C ASN A 10 -1.05 13.03 -15.21
N ARG A 11 -1.05 13.91 -14.19
CA ARG A 11 -1.21 13.52 -12.80
C ARG A 11 -2.57 12.86 -12.56
N LEU A 12 -3.64 13.47 -13.05
CA LEU A 12 -5.01 12.92 -12.92
C LEU A 12 -5.12 11.54 -13.57
N ILE A 13 -4.59 11.38 -14.79
CA ILE A 13 -4.58 10.08 -15.49
C ILE A 13 -3.88 9.00 -14.66
N ARG A 14 -2.70 9.31 -14.08
CA ARG A 14 -1.99 8.37 -13.21
C ARG A 14 -2.79 7.98 -11.97
N TYR A 15 -3.46 8.93 -11.32
CA TYR A 15 -4.35 8.65 -10.20
C TYR A 15 -5.51 7.75 -10.61
N LEU A 16 -6.17 8.04 -11.72
CA LEU A 16 -7.29 7.23 -12.20
C LEU A 16 -6.85 5.79 -12.56
N GLN A 17 -5.71 5.62 -13.23
CA GLN A 17 -5.15 4.31 -13.54
C GLN A 17 -4.82 3.53 -12.27
N PHE A 18 -4.19 4.19 -11.30
CA PHE A 18 -3.84 3.60 -10.02
C PHE A 18 -5.09 3.14 -9.24
N TYR A 19 -6.07 4.02 -9.05
CA TYR A 19 -7.28 3.68 -8.31
C TYR A 19 -8.15 2.66 -9.04
N ARG A 20 -8.17 2.70 -10.38
CA ARG A 20 -8.83 1.66 -11.16
C ARG A 20 -8.21 0.28 -10.91
N TYR A 21 -6.90 0.19 -10.86
CA TYR A 21 -6.21 -1.05 -10.53
C TYR A 21 -6.51 -1.49 -9.08
N LEU A 22 -6.38 -0.55 -8.14
CA LEU A 22 -6.53 -0.80 -6.70
C LEU A 22 -7.93 -1.35 -6.34
N TYR A 23 -8.98 -0.81 -6.97
CA TYR A 23 -10.37 -1.17 -6.69
C TYR A 23 -11.01 -2.05 -7.76
N SER A 24 -10.24 -2.57 -8.72
CA SER A 24 -10.74 -3.56 -9.67
C SER A 24 -11.03 -4.87 -8.95
N LEU A 25 -12.05 -5.59 -9.44
CA LEU A 25 -12.25 -6.96 -8.99
C LEU A 25 -11.09 -7.82 -9.52
N ALA A 26 -10.29 -8.34 -8.61
CA ALA A 26 -9.26 -9.32 -8.96
C ALA A 26 -9.95 -10.63 -9.36
N SER A 27 -9.61 -11.18 -10.51
CA SER A 27 -10.03 -12.54 -10.83
C SER A 27 -9.04 -13.53 -10.22
N GLU A 28 -9.51 -14.71 -9.84
CA GLU A 28 -8.66 -15.74 -9.20
C GLU A 28 -7.47 -16.15 -10.07
N ASP A 29 -7.62 -16.08 -11.40
CA ASP A 29 -6.61 -16.49 -12.37
C ASP A 29 -5.73 -15.33 -12.88
N SER A 30 -6.08 -14.09 -12.56
CA SER A 30 -5.31 -12.94 -13.04
C SER A 30 -4.02 -12.74 -12.25
N LYS A 31 -2.96 -12.38 -12.97
CA LYS A 31 -1.62 -12.19 -12.41
C LYS A 31 -1.01 -10.88 -12.88
N THR A 32 -0.26 -10.25 -11.98
CA THR A 32 0.48 -9.03 -12.25
C THR A 32 1.96 -9.24 -11.87
N SER A 33 2.86 -8.72 -12.70
CA SER A 33 4.29 -8.78 -12.39
C SER A 33 4.64 -7.85 -11.25
N ILE A 34 5.61 -8.24 -10.41
CA ILE A 34 6.12 -7.37 -9.33
C ILE A 34 6.71 -6.07 -9.88
N VAL A 35 7.27 -6.11 -11.08
CA VAL A 35 7.78 -4.92 -11.77
C VAL A 35 6.66 -3.91 -12.03
N GLU A 36 5.48 -4.38 -12.45
CA GLU A 36 4.31 -3.52 -12.66
C GLU A 36 3.76 -2.96 -11.34
N VAL A 37 3.72 -3.78 -10.28
CA VAL A 37 3.35 -3.33 -8.92
C VAL A 37 4.27 -2.19 -8.45
N ASN A 38 5.58 -2.36 -8.62
CA ASN A 38 6.56 -1.32 -8.28
C ASN A 38 6.35 -0.05 -9.11
N ARG A 39 6.09 -0.19 -10.43
CA ARG A 39 5.83 0.95 -11.32
C ARG A 39 4.59 1.73 -10.87
N LEU A 40 3.47 1.06 -10.65
CA LEU A 40 2.20 1.67 -10.23
C LEU A 40 2.35 2.41 -8.89
N ALA A 41 2.97 1.77 -7.91
CA ALA A 41 3.19 2.37 -6.59
C ALA A 41 4.14 3.58 -6.67
N THR A 42 5.23 3.49 -7.44
CA THR A 42 6.18 4.59 -7.64
C THR A 42 5.51 5.78 -8.32
N ASP A 43 4.75 5.55 -9.39
CA ASP A 43 4.03 6.62 -10.12
C ASP A 43 3.00 7.32 -9.23
N PHE A 44 2.30 6.54 -8.39
CA PHE A 44 1.37 7.09 -7.41
C PHE A 44 2.07 7.97 -6.36
N LEU A 45 3.15 7.49 -5.76
CA LEU A 45 3.89 8.26 -4.75
C LEU A 45 4.49 9.54 -5.33
N LYS A 46 5.05 9.50 -6.54
CA LYS A 46 5.53 10.69 -7.26
C LYS A 46 4.43 11.71 -7.52
N SER A 47 3.20 11.23 -7.75
CA SER A 47 2.06 12.12 -8.02
C SER A 47 1.58 12.88 -6.77
N LYS A 48 1.85 12.37 -5.57
CA LYS A 48 1.51 13.01 -4.28
C LYS A 48 2.37 14.23 -3.92
N ASN A 49 3.37 14.59 -4.74
CA ASN A 49 4.34 15.68 -4.47
C ASN A 49 5.13 15.51 -3.17
N HIS A 50 5.31 14.29 -2.71
CA HIS A 50 6.14 13.98 -1.56
C HIS A 50 7.48 13.43 -2.05
N ASN A 51 8.57 13.84 -1.43
CA ASN A 51 9.88 13.21 -1.60
C ASN A 51 9.88 11.86 -0.86
N ILE A 52 9.05 10.93 -1.34
CA ILE A 52 8.98 9.57 -0.83
C ILE A 52 9.74 8.69 -1.81
N GLU A 53 10.77 8.02 -1.33
CA GLU A 53 11.50 7.02 -2.08
C GLU A 53 10.91 5.64 -1.80
N LEU A 54 10.51 4.92 -2.86
CA LEU A 54 10.05 3.54 -2.77
C LEU A 54 11.18 2.62 -3.25
N ILE A 55 11.59 1.71 -2.37
CA ILE A 55 12.66 0.75 -2.63
C ILE A 55 12.12 -0.67 -2.43
N PHE A 56 12.03 -1.44 -3.51
CA PHE A 56 11.91 -2.89 -3.41
C PHE A 56 13.31 -3.48 -3.23
N THR A 57 13.55 -4.15 -2.12
CA THR A 57 14.87 -4.74 -1.79
C THR A 57 15.30 -5.75 -2.86
N ARG A 58 14.32 -6.47 -3.44
CA ARG A 58 14.50 -7.37 -4.58
C ARG A 58 13.32 -7.24 -5.54
N LEU A 59 13.60 -6.98 -6.80
CA LEU A 59 12.62 -7.09 -7.88
C LEU A 59 12.70 -8.50 -8.46
N TYR A 60 11.76 -9.33 -8.07
CA TYR A 60 11.63 -10.66 -8.63
C TYR A 60 10.96 -10.57 -10.00
N SER A 61 11.46 -11.34 -10.97
CA SER A 61 10.82 -11.49 -12.28
C SER A 61 9.74 -12.58 -12.23
N ILE A 62 8.81 -12.44 -11.30
CA ILE A 62 7.68 -13.35 -11.11
C ILE A 62 6.36 -12.61 -11.20
N ASP A 63 5.33 -13.34 -11.56
CA ASP A 63 3.96 -12.87 -11.51
C ASP A 63 3.30 -13.36 -10.23
N ILE A 64 2.59 -12.45 -9.55
CA ILE A 64 1.80 -12.73 -8.35
C ILE A 64 0.32 -12.56 -8.67
N ASN A 65 -0.54 -13.21 -7.91
CA ASN A 65 -1.98 -13.04 -8.07
C ASN A 65 -2.39 -11.58 -7.82
N ASP A 66 -3.37 -11.10 -8.57
CA ASP A 66 -3.79 -9.69 -8.52
C ASP A 66 -4.22 -9.26 -7.12
N HIS A 67 -4.86 -10.13 -6.34
CA HIS A 67 -5.22 -9.80 -4.96
C HIS A 67 -3.99 -9.55 -4.06
N ILE A 68 -2.89 -10.30 -4.26
CA ILE A 68 -1.63 -10.07 -3.56
C ILE A 68 -1.04 -8.72 -3.98
N ALA A 69 -1.05 -8.44 -5.29
CA ALA A 69 -0.60 -7.16 -5.83
C ALA A 69 -1.40 -5.99 -5.25
N GLN A 70 -2.73 -6.14 -5.15
CA GLN A 70 -3.62 -5.14 -4.53
C GLN A 70 -3.29 -4.93 -3.04
N ILE A 71 -3.08 -5.99 -2.26
CA ILE A 71 -2.69 -5.90 -0.84
C ILE A 71 -1.35 -5.15 -0.69
N ILE A 72 -0.34 -5.48 -1.52
CA ILE A 72 0.95 -4.80 -1.51
C ILE A 72 0.76 -3.29 -1.76
N ILE A 73 0.03 -2.93 -2.80
CA ILE A 73 -0.23 -1.54 -3.17
C ILE A 73 -1.03 -0.82 -2.06
N CYS A 74 -2.07 -1.45 -1.50
CA CYS A 74 -2.85 -0.90 -0.39
C CYS A 74 -1.98 -0.59 0.82
N LEU A 75 -1.10 -1.51 1.22
CA LEU A 75 -0.20 -1.29 2.35
C LEU A 75 0.82 -0.18 2.08
N ILE A 76 1.31 -0.04 0.84
CA ILE A 76 2.17 1.10 0.46
C ILE A 76 1.39 2.42 0.56
N VAL A 77 0.12 2.46 0.14
CA VAL A 77 -0.75 3.65 0.28
C VAL A 77 -0.96 4.00 1.74
N VAL A 78 -1.37 3.04 2.57
CA VAL A 78 -1.57 3.23 4.01
C VAL A 78 -0.27 3.72 4.67
N ALA A 79 0.84 3.07 4.38
CA ALA A 79 2.16 3.47 4.86
C ALA A 79 2.50 4.91 4.47
N SER A 80 2.18 5.31 3.23
CA SER A 80 2.45 6.66 2.71
C SER A 80 1.57 7.76 3.32
N ASN A 81 0.36 7.42 3.81
CA ASN A 81 -0.56 8.39 4.40
C ASN A 81 -0.07 8.92 5.77
N ASN A 82 0.76 8.15 6.46
CA ASN A 82 1.31 8.49 7.76
C ASN A 82 2.65 9.26 7.68
N LEU A 83 3.06 9.63 6.45
CA LEU A 83 4.37 10.24 6.22
C LEU A 83 4.30 11.75 6.07
N SER A 84 5.24 12.43 6.71
CA SER A 84 5.66 13.76 6.37
C SER A 84 6.62 13.73 5.16
N LYS A 85 7.02 14.91 4.69
CA LYS A 85 8.00 15.04 3.59
C LYS A 85 9.31 14.30 3.91
N ASN A 86 9.92 13.71 2.88
CA ASN A 86 11.20 13.01 2.94
C ASN A 86 11.14 11.70 3.75
N ALA A 87 10.59 10.69 3.15
CA ALA A 87 10.51 9.36 3.74
C ALA A 87 11.00 8.28 2.76
N ILE A 88 11.41 7.16 3.32
CA ILE A 88 11.79 5.96 2.56
C ILE A 88 10.81 4.85 2.92
N ILE A 89 10.21 4.23 1.92
CA ILE A 89 9.41 3.02 2.06
C ILE A 89 10.20 1.87 1.46
N LYS A 90 10.65 0.95 2.29
CA LYS A 90 11.34 -0.27 1.85
C LYS A 90 10.36 -1.43 1.84
N VAL A 91 10.28 -2.14 0.72
CA VAL A 91 9.42 -3.32 0.55
C VAL A 91 10.32 -4.54 0.33
N GLU A 92 10.18 -5.52 1.18
CA GLU A 92 10.83 -6.82 1.08
C GLU A 92 9.75 -7.89 0.92
N LEU A 93 9.82 -8.62 -0.20
CA LEU A 93 8.89 -9.70 -0.49
C LEU A 93 9.53 -11.03 -0.11
N GLU A 94 8.78 -11.88 0.57
CA GLU A 94 9.18 -13.24 0.88
C GLU A 94 8.60 -14.18 -0.17
N ILE A 95 9.49 -14.71 -1.01
CA ILE A 95 9.15 -15.62 -2.10
C ILE A 95 9.83 -16.97 -1.84
N GLN A 96 9.05 -18.05 -1.84
CA GLN A 96 9.55 -19.41 -1.70
C GLN A 96 8.97 -20.29 -2.82
N HIS A 97 9.83 -20.97 -3.58
CA HIS A 97 9.44 -21.80 -4.71
C HIS A 97 8.50 -21.09 -5.69
N ASP A 98 8.87 -19.85 -6.07
CA ASP A 98 8.08 -18.95 -6.94
C ASP A 98 6.67 -18.60 -6.40
N LYS A 99 6.44 -18.82 -5.12
CA LYS A 99 5.20 -18.44 -4.44
C LYS A 99 5.44 -17.32 -3.43
N PHE A 100 4.54 -16.35 -3.42
CA PHE A 100 4.50 -15.34 -2.38
C PHE A 100 4.04 -15.97 -1.07
N ILE A 101 4.82 -15.77 0.00
CA ILE A 101 4.49 -16.27 1.34
C ILE A 101 4.31 -15.14 2.36
N GLY A 102 4.82 -13.96 2.05
CA GLY A 102 4.68 -12.80 2.93
C GLY A 102 5.44 -11.59 2.43
N MET A 103 5.37 -10.51 3.17
CA MET A 103 6.16 -9.32 2.93
C MET A 103 6.38 -8.50 4.19
N LYS A 104 7.41 -7.67 4.13
CA LYS A 104 7.74 -6.67 5.12
C LYS A 104 7.84 -5.30 4.47
N ILE A 105 7.14 -4.32 5.02
CA ILE A 105 7.27 -2.92 4.62
C ILE A 105 7.84 -2.16 5.81
N VAL A 106 8.97 -1.49 5.60
CA VAL A 106 9.60 -0.63 6.60
C VAL A 106 9.53 0.81 6.12
N VAL A 107 8.87 1.64 6.91
CA VAL A 107 8.74 3.07 6.66
C VAL A 107 9.70 3.83 7.57
N ILE A 108 10.57 4.62 6.98
CA ILE A 108 11.58 5.41 7.70
C ILE A 108 11.32 6.89 7.39
N ALA A 109 11.11 7.71 8.43
CA ALA A 109 10.89 9.14 8.27
C ALA A 109 11.34 9.91 9.52
N THR A 110 11.89 11.11 9.32
CA THR A 110 12.35 11.98 10.41
C THR A 110 11.24 12.52 11.30
N ASN A 111 10.00 12.59 10.80
CA ASN A 111 8.81 13.01 11.53
C ASN A 111 7.67 12.06 11.23
N LEU A 112 7.78 10.85 11.72
CA LEU A 112 6.77 9.83 11.55
C LEU A 112 5.53 10.18 12.38
N LYS A 113 4.37 10.32 11.75
CA LYS A 113 3.09 10.45 12.43
C LYS A 113 2.44 9.08 12.51
N PHE A 114 2.59 8.44 13.65
CA PHE A 114 1.90 7.20 13.91
C PHE A 114 0.49 7.49 14.42
N ASP A 115 -0.53 7.03 13.70
CA ASP A 115 -1.94 7.18 14.07
C ASP A 115 -2.46 5.83 14.57
N GLN A 116 -2.62 5.70 15.88
CA GLN A 116 -3.09 4.48 16.51
C GLN A 116 -4.51 4.11 16.05
N ASN A 117 -5.41 5.07 15.88
CA ASN A 117 -6.78 4.79 15.45
C ASN A 117 -6.83 4.16 14.06
N LYS A 118 -6.05 4.68 13.12
CA LYS A 118 -5.92 4.10 11.77
C LYS A 118 -5.28 2.73 11.80
N THR A 119 -4.30 2.53 12.67
CA THR A 119 -3.67 1.22 12.87
C THR A 119 -4.66 0.21 13.44
N ASP A 120 -5.49 0.60 14.40
CA ASP A 120 -6.52 -0.26 14.99
C ASP A 120 -7.57 -0.67 13.94
N ILE A 121 -7.95 0.23 13.03
CA ILE A 121 -8.82 -0.10 11.88
C ILE A 121 -8.12 -1.12 10.97
N LEU A 122 -6.87 -0.85 10.60
CA LEU A 122 -6.08 -1.71 9.72
C LEU A 122 -5.89 -3.13 10.30
N LEU A 123 -5.83 -3.26 11.62
CA LEU A 123 -5.69 -4.53 12.34
C LEU A 123 -7.05 -5.16 12.71
N GLY A 124 -8.16 -4.46 12.51
CA GLY A 124 -9.49 -4.93 12.92
C GLY A 124 -9.69 -4.98 14.44
N THR A 125 -8.87 -4.27 15.22
CA THR A 125 -8.92 -4.24 16.69
C THR A 125 -9.69 -3.03 17.22
N GLY A 126 -10.06 -2.08 16.37
CA GLY A 126 -10.83 -0.90 16.74
C GLY A 126 -12.27 -1.23 17.14
N ALA A 127 -12.82 -0.50 18.11
CA ALA A 127 -14.19 -0.67 18.60
C ALA A 127 -15.26 -0.57 17.50
N ASN A 128 -14.94 0.02 16.35
CA ASN A 128 -15.83 0.24 15.20
C ASN A 128 -15.45 -0.60 13.98
N SER A 129 -14.61 -1.61 14.12
CA SER A 129 -14.11 -2.40 12.98
C SER A 129 -15.22 -3.16 12.22
N SER A 130 -16.34 -3.43 12.88
CA SER A 130 -17.53 -4.07 12.28
C SER A 130 -18.65 -3.08 11.87
N ASP A 131 -18.51 -1.80 12.19
CA ASP A 131 -19.52 -0.80 11.87
C ASP A 131 -19.13 -0.02 10.61
N HIS A 132 -19.77 -0.38 9.49
CA HIS A 132 -19.57 0.30 8.21
C HIS A 132 -19.96 1.78 8.21
N SER A 133 -20.75 2.24 9.21
CA SER A 133 -21.10 3.66 9.36
C SER A 133 -19.93 4.54 9.77
N SER A 134 -18.83 3.94 10.24
CA SER A 134 -17.59 4.63 10.63
C SER A 134 -16.59 4.84 9.48
N ILE A 135 -16.90 4.34 8.26
CA ILE A 135 -16.03 4.52 7.10
C ILE A 135 -16.15 5.96 6.60
N THR A 136 -15.00 6.62 6.51
CA THR A 136 -14.87 7.99 6.00
C THR A 136 -13.83 8.03 4.87
N ILE A 137 -13.76 9.15 4.15
CA ILE A 137 -12.72 9.37 3.13
C ILE A 137 -11.32 9.29 3.73
N GLU A 138 -11.17 9.61 5.01
CA GLU A 138 -9.87 9.65 5.70
C GLU A 138 -9.35 8.26 6.12
N ASN A 139 -10.24 7.25 6.24
CA ASN A 139 -9.89 5.91 6.71
C ASN A 139 -10.29 4.77 5.77
N VAL A 140 -10.86 5.10 4.60
CA VAL A 140 -11.34 4.09 3.64
C VAL A 140 -10.22 3.15 3.17
N HIS A 141 -9.00 3.63 3.07
CA HIS A 141 -7.86 2.79 2.64
C HIS A 141 -7.50 1.76 3.70
N GLU A 142 -7.53 2.12 4.98
CA GLU A 142 -7.28 1.22 6.10
C GLU A 142 -8.35 0.13 6.17
N TYR A 143 -9.65 0.49 6.05
CA TYR A 143 -10.75 -0.47 6.01
C TYR A 143 -10.66 -1.43 4.81
N TYR A 144 -10.39 -0.89 3.62
CA TYR A 144 -10.28 -1.70 2.42
C TYR A 144 -9.09 -2.65 2.50
N THR A 145 -7.96 -2.18 3.02
CA THR A 145 -6.76 -3.00 3.23
C THR A 145 -7.04 -4.14 4.22
N TYR A 146 -7.68 -3.83 5.35
CA TYR A 146 -8.10 -4.83 6.33
C TYR A 146 -9.02 -5.88 5.70
N TYR A 147 -10.02 -5.42 4.92
CA TYR A 147 -10.93 -6.34 4.21
C TYR A 147 -10.17 -7.29 3.30
N LEU A 148 -9.28 -6.81 2.44
CA LEU A 148 -8.50 -7.65 1.55
C LEU A 148 -7.61 -8.65 2.32
N ILE A 149 -6.92 -8.18 3.34
CA ILE A 149 -6.04 -9.03 4.16
C ILE A 149 -6.83 -10.18 4.78
N THR A 150 -8.00 -9.87 5.34
CA THR A 150 -8.86 -10.85 6.01
C THR A 150 -9.51 -11.81 5.02
N GLU A 151 -10.02 -11.29 3.90
CA GLU A 151 -10.70 -12.09 2.86
C GLU A 151 -9.76 -13.14 2.27
N TYR A 152 -8.50 -12.80 2.07
CA TYR A 152 -7.50 -13.71 1.51
C TYR A 152 -6.68 -14.48 2.57
N GLY A 153 -7.06 -14.40 3.84
CA GLY A 153 -6.51 -15.23 4.92
C GLY A 153 -5.11 -14.84 5.38
N TYR A 154 -4.65 -13.61 5.07
CA TYR A 154 -3.37 -13.10 5.56
C TYR A 154 -3.50 -12.52 6.97
N LYS A 155 -2.37 -12.44 7.67
CA LYS A 155 -2.24 -11.76 8.97
C LYS A 155 -1.29 -10.59 8.84
N LEU A 156 -1.68 -9.45 9.41
CA LEU A 156 -0.87 -8.24 9.45
C LEU A 156 -0.41 -7.96 10.88
N LEU A 157 0.88 -7.67 11.03
CA LEU A 157 1.47 -7.12 12.24
C LEU A 157 2.00 -5.72 11.93
N VAL A 158 1.72 -4.76 12.80
CA VAL A 158 2.24 -3.39 12.73
C VAL A 158 3.05 -3.11 13.97
N THR A 159 4.34 -2.79 13.79
CA THR A 159 5.28 -2.55 14.89
C THR A 159 5.84 -1.13 14.77
N PRO A 160 5.41 -0.19 15.62
CA PRO A 160 6.02 1.13 15.68
C PRO A 160 7.38 1.06 16.38
N LEU A 161 8.37 1.71 15.79
CA LEU A 161 9.72 1.90 16.32
C LEU A 161 9.98 3.41 16.46
N ILE A 162 11.16 3.81 16.98
CA ILE A 162 11.47 5.22 17.26
C ILE A 162 11.38 6.10 16.00
N ASP A 163 12.03 5.69 14.91
CA ASP A 163 12.12 6.46 13.66
C ASP A 163 11.53 5.69 12.45
N SER A 164 10.79 4.62 12.70
CA SER A 164 10.23 3.78 11.66
C SER A 164 8.96 3.06 12.11
N VAL A 165 8.16 2.63 11.13
CA VAL A 165 7.06 1.68 11.33
C VAL A 165 7.27 0.49 10.42
N GLU A 166 7.07 -0.68 10.96
CA GLU A 166 7.17 -1.93 10.25
C GLU A 166 5.79 -2.57 10.10
N TYR A 167 5.44 -2.94 8.86
CA TYR A 167 4.26 -3.72 8.53
C TYR A 167 4.72 -5.08 8.02
N THR A 168 4.33 -6.14 8.72
CA THR A 168 4.68 -7.52 8.35
C THR A 168 3.40 -8.26 7.98
N LEU A 169 3.30 -8.71 6.73
CA LEU A 169 2.21 -9.53 6.21
C LEU A 169 2.67 -10.98 6.10
N MET A 170 1.88 -11.89 6.65
CA MET A 170 2.16 -13.33 6.66
C MET A 170 0.91 -14.09 6.20
N LEU A 171 1.16 -15.24 5.57
CA LEU A 171 0.11 -16.21 5.21
C LEU A 171 -0.38 -16.94 6.47
#